data_ab38b6471b27cb33fe7d5f517ae96f38
#
_entry.id   ab38b6471b27cb33fe7d5f517ae96f38
#
_cell.length_a   1.000
_cell.length_b   1.000
_cell.length_c   1.000
_cell.angle_alpha   90.00
_cell.angle_beta   90.00
_cell.angle_gamma   90.00
#
_symmetry.space_group_name_H-M   'P 1'
#
loop_
_entity.id
_entity.type
_entity.pdbx_description
1 polymer ?
#
loop_
_entity_poly.entity_id
_entity_poly.type
_entity_poly.pdbx_seq_one_letter_code
_entity_poly.pdbx_strand_id
1 'polypeptide(L)'
;MGRTAQKLRRVALFLIAGFLVLAFFAVIWMKIPVSVDVSEPDQAVMHSNMTGTGVPYSSSYFAYGDHTLHYVEAGEGELILFLHGFPSYWFSFIRQMDALKQDYHVVAIDGLGAGKSDAPHDVDAYRLENMAAHLNALIDHLDAEKVHIVGHDWGSTFAFGFAQRYPDRVASVTGLSAPPQNVLLGLMQRDSSLRQTSAYIDRLKQANPLLIKALGGDKRVWTGAYEPLVKKGFLTPEEGELFREATGNPKRIDAHINWYRANIPSFGAIEDADFWPDQKTRVTVPAQIIWGQDDRVFAKEYAEATKASSDDMQILSLTDVGHWPHVERTETVTRAIKKLISERHQK
;
A
#
# COMPACT_ATOMS: atom_id res chain seq x y z
N MET A 1 -16.60 -22.15 -57.58
CA MET A 1 -15.78 -21.75 -56.41
C MET A 1 -15.93 -20.27 -55.95
N GLY A 2 -16.59 -19.36 -56.70
CA GLY A 2 -16.60 -17.92 -56.35
C GLY A 2 -17.53 -17.47 -55.19
N ARG A 3 -18.77 -18.00 -55.13
CA ARG A 3 -19.75 -17.50 -54.15
C ARG A 3 -19.48 -17.87 -52.69
N THR A 4 -18.92 -19.03 -52.43
CA THR A 4 -18.57 -19.50 -51.07
C THR A 4 -17.38 -18.72 -50.54
N ALA A 5 -16.35 -18.47 -51.33
CA ALA A 5 -15.19 -17.67 -50.99
C ALA A 5 -15.56 -16.21 -50.67
N GLN A 6 -16.50 -15.65 -51.43
CA GLN A 6 -16.99 -14.29 -51.20
C GLN A 6 -17.84 -14.17 -49.92
N LYS A 7 -18.64 -15.19 -49.57
CA LYS A 7 -19.36 -15.25 -48.30
C LYS A 7 -18.37 -15.36 -47.10
N LEU A 8 -17.39 -16.24 -47.18
CA LEU A 8 -16.37 -16.39 -46.15
C LEU A 8 -15.57 -15.09 -45.94
N ARG A 9 -15.21 -14.41 -47.01
CA ARG A 9 -14.52 -13.11 -46.93
C ARG A 9 -15.38 -12.01 -46.28
N ARG A 10 -16.66 -11.97 -46.54
CA ARG A 10 -17.59 -11.02 -45.86
C ARG A 10 -17.74 -11.35 -44.39
N VAL A 11 -17.90 -12.61 -43.99
CA VAL A 11 -17.97 -13.04 -42.59
C VAL A 11 -16.68 -12.68 -41.86
N ALA A 12 -15.51 -12.93 -42.46
CA ALA A 12 -14.23 -12.56 -41.87
C ALA A 12 -14.08 -11.06 -41.67
N LEU A 13 -14.54 -10.24 -42.65
CA LEU A 13 -14.52 -8.77 -42.54
C LEU A 13 -15.46 -8.29 -41.40
N PHE A 14 -16.65 -8.87 -41.27
CA PHE A 14 -17.56 -8.55 -40.15
C PHE A 14 -16.97 -8.91 -38.78
N LEU A 15 -16.32 -10.07 -38.69
CA LEU A 15 -15.65 -10.48 -37.45
C LEU A 15 -14.47 -9.57 -37.08
N ILE A 16 -13.66 -9.18 -38.09
CA ILE A 16 -12.56 -8.22 -37.89
C ILE A 16 -13.10 -6.85 -37.48
N ALA A 17 -14.14 -6.35 -38.16
CA ALA A 17 -14.75 -5.07 -37.82
C ALA A 17 -15.34 -5.10 -36.39
N GLY A 18 -16.05 -6.20 -36.03
CA GLY A 18 -16.56 -6.40 -34.69
C GLY A 18 -15.47 -6.44 -33.64
N PHE A 19 -14.36 -7.14 -33.92
CA PHE A 19 -13.17 -7.19 -33.02
C PHE A 19 -12.53 -5.80 -32.85
N LEU A 20 -12.38 -5.02 -33.95
CA LEU A 20 -11.80 -3.67 -33.87
C LEU A 20 -12.69 -2.71 -33.07
N VAL A 21 -14.02 -2.83 -33.21
CA VAL A 21 -14.97 -2.05 -32.40
C VAL A 21 -14.87 -2.41 -30.93
N LEU A 22 -14.83 -3.70 -30.61
CA LEU A 22 -14.65 -4.16 -29.21
C LEU A 22 -13.30 -3.72 -28.63
N ALA A 23 -12.23 -3.82 -29.42
CA ALA A 23 -10.90 -3.35 -29.01
C ALA A 23 -10.89 -1.83 -28.76
N PHE A 24 -11.57 -1.05 -29.61
CA PHE A 24 -11.71 0.39 -29.44
C PHE A 24 -12.44 0.74 -28.13
N PHE A 25 -13.58 0.11 -27.87
CA PHE A 25 -14.32 0.31 -26.61
C PHE A 25 -13.53 -0.15 -25.40
N ALA A 26 -12.76 -1.25 -25.51
CA ALA A 26 -11.90 -1.71 -24.44
C ALA A 26 -10.78 -0.71 -24.10
N VAL A 27 -10.18 -0.08 -25.13
CA VAL A 27 -9.18 0.98 -24.95
C VAL A 27 -9.79 2.22 -24.29
N ILE A 28 -11.00 2.63 -24.73
CA ILE A 28 -11.72 3.74 -24.10
C ILE A 28 -12.02 3.41 -22.64
N TRP A 29 -12.55 2.22 -22.35
CA TRP A 29 -12.85 1.81 -20.98
C TRP A 29 -11.63 1.86 -20.06
N MET A 30 -10.44 1.45 -20.56
CA MET A 30 -9.19 1.56 -19.79
C MET A 30 -8.83 3.00 -19.45
N LYS A 31 -9.14 3.95 -20.35
CA LYS A 31 -8.79 5.36 -20.17
C LYS A 31 -9.78 6.17 -19.33
N ILE A 32 -10.95 5.61 -19.00
CA ILE A 32 -11.89 6.28 -18.10
C ILE A 32 -11.32 6.19 -16.67
N PRO A 33 -11.01 7.33 -16.01
CA PRO A 33 -10.52 7.34 -14.64
C PRO A 33 -11.50 6.61 -13.70
N VAL A 34 -10.98 6.02 -12.65
CA VAL A 34 -11.82 5.58 -11.53
C VAL A 34 -12.11 6.81 -10.70
N SER A 35 -13.30 7.37 -10.87
CA SER A 35 -13.76 8.48 -10.02
C SER A 35 -14.09 7.97 -8.62
N VAL A 36 -13.83 8.80 -7.63
CA VAL A 36 -14.27 8.58 -6.26
C VAL A 36 -15.68 9.13 -6.15
N ASP A 37 -16.62 8.31 -5.72
CA ASP A 37 -17.93 8.80 -5.29
C ASP A 37 -17.88 9.08 -3.78
N VAL A 38 -17.65 10.34 -3.45
CA VAL A 38 -17.56 10.80 -2.07
C VAL A 38 -18.91 10.73 -1.33
N SER A 39 -20.02 10.53 -2.04
CA SER A 39 -21.35 10.41 -1.45
C SER A 39 -21.67 8.99 -0.97
N GLU A 40 -20.96 7.98 -1.46
CA GLU A 40 -21.17 6.60 -1.03
C GLU A 40 -20.57 6.36 0.37
N PRO A 41 -21.35 5.82 1.31
CA PRO A 41 -20.85 5.45 2.63
C PRO A 41 -19.67 4.50 2.56
N ASP A 42 -18.71 4.66 3.45
CA ASP A 42 -17.63 3.69 3.59
C ASP A 42 -18.13 2.49 4.41
N GLN A 43 -18.30 1.35 3.73
CA GLN A 43 -18.81 0.12 4.34
C GLN A 43 -17.91 -0.38 5.47
N ALA A 44 -16.58 -0.21 5.34
CA ALA A 44 -15.65 -0.60 6.38
C ALA A 44 -15.74 0.32 7.61
N VAL A 45 -15.98 1.63 7.42
CA VAL A 45 -16.26 2.56 8.52
C VAL A 45 -17.58 2.20 9.22
N MET A 46 -18.64 1.90 8.46
CA MET A 46 -19.91 1.46 9.02
C MET A 46 -19.75 0.17 9.84
N HIS A 47 -19.07 -0.82 9.30
CA HIS A 47 -18.76 -2.07 10.01
C HIS A 47 -17.96 -1.80 11.29
N SER A 48 -16.92 -0.98 11.22
CA SER A 48 -16.06 -0.64 12.36
C SER A 48 -16.82 0.10 13.47
N ASN A 49 -17.76 0.98 13.11
CA ASN A 49 -18.61 1.68 14.07
C ASN A 49 -19.69 0.78 14.70
N MET A 50 -20.10 -0.27 14.01
CA MET A 50 -21.06 -1.26 14.54
C MET A 50 -20.39 -2.29 15.46
N THR A 51 -19.16 -2.69 15.15
CA THR A 51 -18.42 -3.76 15.83
C THR A 51 -17.43 -3.23 16.88
N GLY A 52 -16.92 -2.01 16.67
CA GLY A 52 -15.98 -1.33 17.57
C GLY A 52 -16.65 -0.74 18.81
N THR A 53 -15.85 -0.38 19.78
CA THR A 53 -16.31 0.27 21.03
C THR A 53 -15.63 1.63 21.19
N GLY A 54 -16.32 2.54 21.92
CA GLY A 54 -15.77 3.87 22.26
C GLY A 54 -15.91 4.89 21.15
N VAL A 55 -14.82 5.61 20.81
CA VAL A 55 -14.84 6.71 19.84
C VAL A 55 -15.18 6.19 18.44
N PRO A 56 -16.18 6.78 17.75
CA PRO A 56 -16.55 6.37 16.39
C PRO A 56 -15.48 6.81 15.37
N TYR A 57 -15.42 6.08 14.26
CA TYR A 57 -14.63 6.46 13.11
C TYR A 57 -15.37 7.42 12.19
N SER A 58 -14.66 8.36 11.61
CA SER A 58 -15.12 9.21 10.52
C SER A 58 -14.31 8.97 9.25
N SER A 59 -14.99 9.07 8.10
CA SER A 59 -14.41 8.99 6.76
C SER A 59 -14.31 10.39 6.19
N SER A 60 -13.15 10.80 5.75
CA SER A 60 -12.87 12.16 5.29
C SER A 60 -12.03 12.15 4.01
N TYR A 61 -12.00 13.27 3.32
CA TYR A 61 -11.25 13.44 2.09
C TYR A 61 -10.37 14.68 2.18
N PHE A 62 -9.14 14.56 1.67
CA PHE A 62 -8.15 15.61 1.63
C PHE A 62 -7.69 15.85 0.20
N ALA A 63 -7.85 17.06 -0.30
CA ALA A 63 -7.39 17.45 -1.63
C ALA A 63 -6.00 18.10 -1.57
N TYR A 64 -5.09 17.63 -2.42
CA TYR A 64 -3.77 18.20 -2.60
C TYR A 64 -3.36 18.19 -4.08
N GLY A 65 -3.13 19.36 -4.66
CA GLY A 65 -2.96 19.52 -6.10
C GLY A 65 -4.20 19.00 -6.85
N ASP A 66 -3.99 18.13 -7.83
CA ASP A 66 -5.05 17.56 -8.65
C ASP A 66 -5.59 16.22 -8.09
N HIS A 67 -5.19 15.83 -6.88
CA HIS A 67 -5.54 14.54 -6.30
C HIS A 67 -6.26 14.67 -4.96
N THR A 68 -7.19 13.75 -4.76
CA THR A 68 -7.94 13.60 -3.50
C THR A 68 -7.58 12.28 -2.84
N LEU A 69 -7.15 12.35 -1.58
CA LEU A 69 -6.91 11.19 -0.73
C LEU A 69 -8.08 10.99 0.23
N HIS A 70 -8.48 9.76 0.38
CA HIS A 70 -9.40 9.31 1.41
C HIS A 70 -8.61 8.92 2.65
N TYR A 71 -9.13 9.26 3.82
CA TYR A 71 -8.61 8.81 5.10
C TYR A 71 -9.74 8.56 6.10
N VAL A 72 -9.45 7.71 7.06
CA VAL A 72 -10.35 7.40 8.18
C VAL A 72 -9.65 7.73 9.48
N GLU A 73 -10.35 8.39 10.37
CA GLU A 73 -9.79 8.88 11.62
C GLU A 73 -10.70 8.61 12.83
N ALA A 74 -10.11 8.59 14.01
CA ALA A 74 -10.81 8.53 15.29
C ALA A 74 -9.88 9.00 16.43
N GLY A 75 -10.48 9.45 17.54
CA GLY A 75 -9.74 9.87 18.72
C GLY A 75 -9.17 11.27 18.63
N GLU A 76 -8.45 11.66 19.66
CA GLU A 76 -7.80 12.98 19.82
C GLU A 76 -6.42 12.78 20.47
N GLY A 77 -5.54 13.76 20.34
CA GLY A 77 -4.21 13.75 20.94
C GLY A 77 -3.08 13.67 19.92
N GLU A 78 -1.96 13.03 20.26
CA GLU A 78 -0.83 12.90 19.34
C GLU A 78 -1.23 12.07 18.12
N LEU A 79 -0.81 12.52 16.93
CA LEU A 79 -1.17 11.91 15.66
C LEU A 79 -0.38 10.63 15.40
N ILE A 80 -1.11 9.54 15.16
CA ILE A 80 -0.55 8.30 14.60
C ILE A 80 -1.12 8.10 13.20
N LEU A 81 -0.25 8.11 12.19
CA LEU A 81 -0.62 7.94 10.80
C LEU A 81 -0.28 6.52 10.33
N PHE A 82 -1.28 5.80 9.84
CA PHE A 82 -1.15 4.43 9.34
C PHE A 82 -1.15 4.40 7.81
N LEU A 83 -0.16 3.73 7.23
CA LEU A 83 0.07 3.59 5.80
C LEU A 83 0.01 2.12 5.40
N HIS A 84 -0.99 1.74 4.62
CA HIS A 84 -1.15 0.37 4.13
C HIS A 84 -0.17 0.04 2.98
N GLY A 85 -0.06 -1.24 2.63
CA GLY A 85 0.70 -1.73 1.49
C GLY A 85 -0.16 -2.21 0.32
N PHE A 86 0.47 -2.95 -0.61
CA PHE A 86 -0.21 -3.58 -1.74
C PHE A 86 -0.50 -5.06 -1.45
N PRO A 87 -1.65 -5.57 -1.82
CA PRO A 87 -2.87 -4.91 -2.27
C PRO A 87 -3.82 -4.68 -1.09
N SER A 88 -3.82 -3.50 -0.50
CA SER A 88 -4.57 -3.22 0.72
C SER A 88 -5.21 -1.82 0.70
N TYR A 89 -5.80 -1.40 1.81
CA TYR A 89 -6.40 -0.11 2.05
C TYR A 89 -6.43 0.20 3.56
N TRP A 90 -6.94 1.35 3.98
CA TRP A 90 -6.89 1.84 5.35
C TRP A 90 -7.32 0.82 6.41
N PHE A 91 -8.33 -0.01 6.10
CA PHE A 91 -8.93 -0.98 7.03
C PHE A 91 -7.95 -2.04 7.54
N SER A 92 -6.82 -2.25 6.89
CA SER A 92 -5.80 -3.20 7.35
C SER A 92 -5.25 -2.89 8.75
N PHE A 93 -5.33 -1.62 9.16
CA PHE A 93 -4.90 -1.17 10.49
C PHE A 93 -6.04 -0.99 11.50
N ILE A 94 -7.27 -1.40 11.16
CA ILE A 94 -8.44 -1.15 12.01
C ILE A 94 -8.25 -1.60 13.46
N ARG A 95 -7.57 -2.74 13.68
CA ARG A 95 -7.36 -3.27 15.02
C ARG A 95 -6.33 -2.49 15.82
N GLN A 96 -5.29 -1.92 15.18
CA GLN A 96 -4.34 -1.01 15.81
C GLN A 96 -5.01 0.31 16.13
N MET A 97 -5.79 0.85 15.19
CA MET A 97 -6.56 2.06 15.40
C MET A 97 -7.54 1.91 16.56
N ASP A 98 -8.26 0.79 16.62
CA ASP A 98 -9.24 0.52 17.67
C ASP A 98 -8.61 0.46 19.07
N ALA A 99 -7.42 -0.12 19.17
CA ALA A 99 -6.68 -0.22 20.41
C ALA A 99 -5.97 1.09 20.83
N LEU A 100 -5.84 2.07 19.92
CA LEU A 100 -5.08 3.30 20.15
C LEU A 100 -5.96 4.55 20.22
N LYS A 101 -7.16 4.56 19.60
CA LYS A 101 -8.04 5.73 19.46
C LYS A 101 -8.53 6.36 20.76
N GLN A 102 -8.40 5.68 21.91
CA GLN A 102 -8.74 6.26 23.20
C GLN A 102 -7.68 7.21 23.74
N ASP A 103 -6.43 7.02 23.31
CA ASP A 103 -5.26 7.75 23.82
C ASP A 103 -4.63 8.65 22.77
N TYR A 104 -4.94 8.45 21.47
CA TYR A 104 -4.29 9.09 20.33
C TYR A 104 -5.29 9.50 19.24
N HIS A 105 -4.94 10.51 18.45
CA HIS A 105 -5.57 10.77 17.17
C HIS A 105 -5.03 9.76 16.15
N VAL A 106 -5.82 8.77 15.78
CA VAL A 106 -5.43 7.72 14.84
C VAL A 106 -6.01 8.02 13.45
N VAL A 107 -5.16 8.04 12.45
CA VAL A 107 -5.53 8.31 11.05
C VAL A 107 -4.96 7.21 10.16
N ALA A 108 -5.77 6.59 9.32
CA ALA A 108 -5.31 5.66 8.30
C ALA A 108 -5.74 6.16 6.93
N ILE A 109 -4.81 6.23 5.98
CA ILE A 109 -5.07 6.73 4.63
C ILE A 109 -5.25 5.58 3.64
N ASP A 110 -6.03 5.85 2.60
CA ASP A 110 -5.94 5.13 1.34
C ASP A 110 -4.89 5.84 0.47
N GLY A 111 -3.80 5.17 0.13
CA GLY A 111 -2.82 5.72 -0.80
C GLY A 111 -3.41 5.85 -2.21
N LEU A 112 -2.82 6.69 -3.07
CA LEU A 112 -3.27 6.83 -4.46
C LEU A 112 -3.43 5.46 -5.13
N GLY A 113 -4.53 5.27 -5.84
CA GLY A 113 -4.88 4.03 -6.52
C GLY A 113 -5.57 2.98 -5.65
N ALA A 114 -5.57 3.14 -4.32
CA ALA A 114 -6.19 2.22 -3.38
C ALA A 114 -7.49 2.77 -2.78
N GLY A 115 -8.30 1.89 -2.21
CA GLY A 115 -9.50 2.22 -1.46
C GLY A 115 -10.39 3.24 -2.15
N LYS A 116 -10.65 4.35 -1.48
CA LYS A 116 -11.47 5.47 -1.98
C LYS A 116 -10.64 6.70 -2.41
N SER A 117 -9.32 6.62 -2.46
CA SER A 117 -8.48 7.69 -3.02
C SER A 117 -8.53 7.73 -4.54
N ASP A 118 -8.13 8.86 -5.13
CA ASP A 118 -7.98 8.99 -6.57
C ASP A 118 -7.04 7.95 -7.15
N ALA A 119 -7.28 7.60 -8.41
CA ALA A 119 -6.48 6.64 -9.16
C ALA A 119 -6.03 7.25 -10.49
N PRO A 120 -5.09 8.21 -10.47
CA PRO A 120 -4.60 8.86 -11.67
C PRO A 120 -3.92 7.88 -12.63
N HIS A 121 -4.00 8.17 -13.94
CA HIS A 121 -3.31 7.37 -14.96
C HIS A 121 -1.83 7.71 -15.06
N ASP A 122 -1.46 8.91 -14.61
CA ASP A 122 -0.06 9.33 -14.58
C ASP A 122 0.72 8.52 -13.56
N VAL A 123 1.70 7.75 -14.03
CA VAL A 123 2.53 6.89 -13.19
C VAL A 123 3.42 7.74 -12.26
N ASP A 124 3.86 8.91 -12.70
CA ASP A 124 4.72 9.77 -11.89
C ASP A 124 4.01 10.30 -10.63
N ALA A 125 2.66 10.40 -10.64
CA ALA A 125 1.89 10.75 -9.44
C ALA A 125 2.15 9.79 -8.25
N TYR A 126 2.55 8.55 -8.54
CA TYR A 126 2.82 7.50 -7.55
C TYR A 126 4.27 7.42 -7.09
N ARG A 127 5.13 8.34 -7.52
CA ARG A 127 6.52 8.39 -7.01
C ARG A 127 6.53 8.65 -5.52
N LEU A 128 7.49 8.05 -4.83
CA LEU A 128 7.70 8.23 -3.37
C LEU A 128 7.76 9.70 -2.98
N GLU A 129 8.44 10.54 -3.76
CA GLU A 129 8.54 11.98 -3.51
C GLU A 129 7.19 12.69 -3.54
N ASN A 130 6.31 12.34 -4.49
CA ASN A 130 4.97 12.91 -4.59
C ASN A 130 4.06 12.39 -3.47
N MET A 131 4.14 11.09 -3.17
CA MET A 131 3.43 10.51 -2.03
C MET A 131 3.85 11.14 -0.70
N ALA A 132 5.15 11.41 -0.53
CA ALA A 132 5.66 12.10 0.66
C ALA A 132 5.18 13.56 0.75
N ALA A 133 5.05 14.25 -0.38
CA ALA A 133 4.45 15.59 -0.41
C ALA A 133 2.98 15.57 0.01
N HIS A 134 2.19 14.58 -0.46
CA HIS A 134 0.80 14.39 -0.01
C HIS A 134 0.72 14.14 1.50
N LEU A 135 1.60 13.27 2.05
CA LEU A 135 1.64 13.00 3.50
C LEU A 135 1.98 14.26 4.30
N ASN A 136 2.98 15.03 3.86
CA ASN A 136 3.35 16.27 4.55
C ASN A 136 2.21 17.27 4.58
N ALA A 137 1.50 17.43 3.46
CA ALA A 137 0.35 18.33 3.38
C ALA A 137 -0.86 17.82 4.19
N LEU A 138 -1.05 16.49 4.28
CA LEU A 138 -2.08 15.90 5.13
C LEU A 138 -1.78 16.16 6.63
N ILE A 139 -0.52 16.04 7.05
CA ILE A 139 -0.11 16.34 8.43
C ILE A 139 -0.40 17.81 8.78
N ASP A 140 -0.17 18.74 7.82
CA ASP A 140 -0.54 20.15 8.00
C ASP A 140 -2.06 20.34 8.06
N HIS A 141 -2.82 19.64 7.22
CA HIS A 141 -4.29 19.65 7.22
C HIS A 141 -4.89 19.15 8.54
N LEU A 142 -4.24 18.17 9.17
CA LEU A 142 -4.62 17.61 10.48
C LEU A 142 -4.08 18.45 11.67
N ASP A 143 -3.52 19.63 11.39
CA ASP A 143 -2.97 20.58 12.38
C ASP A 143 -1.92 19.95 13.32
N ALA A 144 -1.12 18.99 12.78
CA ALA A 144 -0.09 18.32 13.53
C ALA A 144 1.33 18.82 13.18
N GLU A 145 2.12 19.12 14.21
CA GLU A 145 3.54 19.47 14.03
C GLU A 145 4.38 18.25 13.68
N LYS A 146 4.16 17.15 14.40
CA LYS A 146 4.86 15.88 14.23
C LYS A 146 3.89 14.70 14.25
N VAL A 147 4.32 13.61 13.67
CA VAL A 147 3.52 12.41 13.55
C VAL A 147 4.31 11.15 13.93
N HIS A 148 3.64 10.18 14.56
CA HIS A 148 4.09 8.81 14.64
C HIS A 148 3.62 8.09 13.38
N ILE A 149 4.53 7.58 12.54
CA ILE A 149 4.15 6.90 11.30
C ILE A 149 4.30 5.39 11.46
N VAL A 150 3.26 4.67 11.10
CA VAL A 150 3.23 3.21 11.09
C VAL A 150 2.89 2.74 9.68
N GLY A 151 3.76 1.97 9.05
CA GLY A 151 3.55 1.50 7.69
C GLY A 151 3.72 -0.01 7.54
N HIS A 152 2.95 -0.63 6.64
CA HIS A 152 3.09 -2.02 6.26
C HIS A 152 3.41 -2.16 4.78
N ASP A 153 4.33 -3.05 4.41
CA ASP A 153 4.74 -3.31 3.03
C ASP A 153 5.13 -2.00 2.32
N TRP A 154 4.51 -1.60 1.22
CA TRP A 154 4.72 -0.28 0.60
C TRP A 154 4.54 0.88 1.58
N GLY A 155 3.56 0.79 2.48
CA GLY A 155 3.38 1.79 3.53
C GLY A 155 4.59 1.91 4.46
N SER A 156 5.30 0.80 4.73
CA SER A 156 6.57 0.82 5.46
C SER A 156 7.67 1.54 4.66
N THR A 157 7.78 1.23 3.36
CA THR A 157 8.72 1.90 2.46
C THR A 157 8.45 3.41 2.41
N PHE A 158 7.17 3.82 2.31
CA PHE A 158 6.77 5.24 2.35
C PHE A 158 7.05 5.88 3.70
N ALA A 159 6.75 5.21 4.82
CA ALA A 159 6.97 5.72 6.16
C ALA A 159 8.46 6.01 6.42
N PHE A 160 9.33 5.08 6.07
CA PHE A 160 10.77 5.27 6.17
C PHE A 160 11.28 6.36 5.23
N GLY A 161 10.84 6.37 3.97
CA GLY A 161 11.22 7.40 3.00
C GLY A 161 10.79 8.81 3.45
N PHE A 162 9.60 8.94 4.01
CA PHE A 162 9.13 10.18 4.62
C PHE A 162 9.98 10.59 5.82
N ALA A 163 10.28 9.67 6.74
CA ALA A 163 11.12 9.92 7.90
C ALA A 163 12.57 10.32 7.51
N GLN A 164 13.10 9.74 6.44
CA GLN A 164 14.41 10.11 5.89
C GLN A 164 14.41 11.52 5.26
N ARG A 165 13.32 11.92 4.63
CA ARG A 165 13.21 13.20 3.92
C ARG A 165 12.75 14.35 4.82
N TYR A 166 11.88 14.05 5.79
CA TYR A 166 11.26 15.04 6.70
C TYR A 166 11.42 14.64 8.17
N PRO A 167 12.67 14.46 8.67
CA PRO A 167 12.89 13.97 10.03
C PRO A 167 12.29 14.88 11.10
N ASP A 168 12.22 16.19 10.85
CA ASP A 168 11.64 17.17 11.79
C ASP A 168 10.12 17.03 11.93
N ARG A 169 9.44 16.36 10.97
CA ARG A 169 8.01 16.11 10.99
C ARG A 169 7.66 14.74 11.60
N VAL A 170 8.66 13.92 11.90
CA VAL A 170 8.44 12.55 12.38
C VAL A 170 8.85 12.41 13.83
N ALA A 171 7.90 12.02 14.64
CA ALA A 171 8.11 11.70 16.05
C ALA A 171 8.74 10.32 16.25
N SER A 172 8.23 9.33 15.55
CA SER A 172 8.82 8.00 15.44
C SER A 172 8.31 7.28 14.19
N VAL A 173 9.02 6.27 13.72
CA VAL A 173 8.61 5.44 12.59
C VAL A 173 8.60 3.96 12.95
N THR A 174 7.50 3.27 12.63
CA THR A 174 7.36 1.82 12.71
C THR A 174 7.14 1.24 11.33
N GLY A 175 8.08 0.46 10.83
CA GLY A 175 7.91 -0.31 9.60
C GLY A 175 7.51 -1.75 9.89
N LEU A 176 6.65 -2.32 9.05
CA LEU A 176 6.18 -3.70 9.12
C LEU A 176 6.48 -4.39 7.79
N SER A 177 7.29 -5.43 7.82
CA SER A 177 7.55 -6.36 6.70
C SER A 177 8.05 -5.73 5.39
N ALA A 178 8.62 -4.52 5.43
CA ALA A 178 9.34 -3.96 4.26
C ALA A 178 10.38 -2.91 4.68
N PRO A 179 11.50 -2.81 3.95
CA PRO A 179 12.56 -1.83 4.21
C PRO A 179 12.26 -0.48 3.55
N PRO A 180 13.01 0.59 3.86
CA PRO A 180 13.05 1.80 3.04
C PRO A 180 13.54 1.50 1.62
N GLN A 181 13.13 2.30 0.64
CA GLN A 181 13.45 2.07 -0.78
C GLN A 181 14.97 2.01 -1.06
N ASN A 182 15.74 2.89 -0.43
CA ASN A 182 17.18 2.91 -0.64
C ASN A 182 17.88 1.64 -0.14
N VAL A 183 17.38 1.01 0.92
CA VAL A 183 17.84 -0.31 1.38
C VAL A 183 17.38 -1.40 0.43
N LEU A 184 16.11 -1.35 0.00
CA LEU A 184 15.53 -2.30 -0.95
C LEU A 184 16.35 -2.36 -2.24
N LEU A 185 16.47 -1.23 -2.92
CA LEU A 185 17.21 -1.12 -4.19
C LEU A 185 18.70 -1.39 -4.01
N GLY A 186 19.30 -0.89 -2.93
CA GLY A 186 20.72 -1.09 -2.65
C GLY A 186 21.10 -2.57 -2.41
N LEU A 187 20.22 -3.36 -1.79
CA LEU A 187 20.42 -4.81 -1.67
C LEU A 187 20.16 -5.50 -3.01
N MET A 188 19.10 -5.16 -3.72
CA MET A 188 18.83 -5.72 -5.05
C MET A 188 19.96 -5.42 -6.06
N GLN A 189 20.62 -4.27 -5.95
CA GLN A 189 21.76 -3.91 -6.79
C GLN A 189 22.96 -4.84 -6.56
N ARG A 190 23.18 -5.27 -5.32
CA ARG A 190 24.36 -6.05 -4.89
C ARG A 190 24.15 -7.56 -4.87
N ASP A 191 22.89 -7.99 -4.64
CA ASP A 191 22.56 -9.41 -4.46
C ASP A 191 21.57 -9.90 -5.53
N SER A 192 22.08 -10.78 -6.41
CA SER A 192 21.29 -11.36 -7.50
C SER A 192 20.20 -12.32 -7.00
N SER A 193 20.37 -12.94 -5.82
CA SER A 193 19.35 -13.84 -5.25
C SER A 193 18.13 -13.06 -4.77
N LEU A 194 18.31 -11.89 -4.14
CA LEU A 194 17.24 -10.98 -3.75
C LEU A 194 16.51 -10.40 -4.97
N ARG A 195 17.24 -10.09 -6.05
CA ARG A 195 16.59 -9.72 -7.33
C ARG A 195 15.71 -10.85 -7.87
N GLN A 196 16.16 -12.08 -7.78
CA GLN A 196 15.43 -13.23 -8.29
C GLN A 196 14.11 -13.48 -7.52
N THR A 197 14.13 -13.35 -6.21
CA THR A 197 12.91 -13.47 -5.38
C THR A 197 11.90 -12.36 -5.70
N SER A 198 12.36 -11.18 -6.11
CA SER A 198 11.55 -10.02 -6.49
C SER A 198 11.15 -9.99 -7.99
N ALA A 199 11.55 -10.98 -8.79
CA ALA A 199 11.29 -11.00 -10.24
C ALA A 199 9.79 -11.02 -10.63
N TYR A 200 8.90 -11.33 -9.67
CA TYR A 200 7.46 -11.22 -9.87
C TYR A 200 7.02 -9.77 -10.13
N ILE A 201 7.77 -8.78 -9.61
CA ILE A 201 7.48 -7.35 -9.76
C ILE A 201 7.52 -6.95 -11.24
N ASP A 202 8.50 -7.41 -12.02
CA ASP A 202 8.57 -7.10 -13.45
C ASP A 202 7.35 -7.62 -14.23
N ARG A 203 6.80 -8.79 -13.83
CA ARG A 203 5.56 -9.31 -14.40
C ARG A 203 4.34 -8.49 -13.95
N LEU A 204 4.32 -8.08 -12.69
CA LEU A 204 3.26 -7.25 -12.12
C LEU A 204 3.19 -5.90 -12.84
N LYS A 205 4.33 -5.25 -13.09
CA LYS A 205 4.43 -3.96 -13.81
C LYS A 205 3.86 -3.99 -15.23
N GLN A 206 3.84 -5.16 -15.88
CA GLN A 206 3.28 -5.35 -17.23
C GLN A 206 1.76 -5.57 -17.23
N ALA A 207 1.12 -5.67 -16.07
CA ALA A 207 -0.33 -5.81 -15.96
C ALA A 207 -1.04 -4.58 -16.54
N ASN A 208 -2.30 -4.76 -16.95
CA ASN A 208 -3.23 -3.70 -17.30
C ASN A 208 -4.65 -4.14 -16.93
N PRO A 209 -5.64 -3.24 -16.85
CA PRO A 209 -6.98 -3.59 -16.37
C PRO A 209 -7.66 -4.73 -17.13
N LEU A 210 -7.44 -4.83 -18.45
CA LEU A 210 -8.02 -5.92 -19.27
C LEU A 210 -7.35 -7.26 -18.96
N LEU A 211 -6.03 -7.27 -18.84
CA LEU A 211 -5.28 -8.48 -18.48
C LEU A 211 -5.61 -8.93 -17.06
N ILE A 212 -5.70 -8.00 -16.11
CA ILE A 212 -6.11 -8.26 -14.73
C ILE A 212 -7.49 -8.91 -14.72
N LYS A 213 -8.47 -8.31 -15.42
CA LYS A 213 -9.82 -8.85 -15.53
C LYS A 213 -9.83 -10.23 -16.21
N ALA A 214 -9.15 -10.38 -17.35
CA ALA A 214 -9.12 -11.62 -18.12
C ALA A 214 -8.49 -12.79 -17.36
N LEU A 215 -7.50 -12.53 -16.50
CA LEU A 215 -6.81 -13.53 -15.69
C LEU A 215 -7.42 -13.73 -14.30
N GLY A 216 -8.56 -13.08 -14.00
CA GLY A 216 -9.18 -13.14 -12.67
C GLY A 216 -8.27 -12.54 -11.60
N GLY A 217 -7.74 -11.33 -11.86
CA GLY A 217 -6.78 -10.68 -10.97
C GLY A 217 -7.37 -10.39 -9.60
N ASP A 218 -8.64 -10.00 -9.51
CA ASP A 218 -9.42 -9.87 -8.28
C ASP A 218 -9.41 -11.16 -7.46
N LYS A 219 -9.70 -12.30 -8.09
CA LYS A 219 -9.62 -13.63 -7.45
C LYS A 219 -8.20 -13.97 -7.01
N ARG A 220 -7.18 -13.61 -7.78
CA ARG A 220 -5.76 -13.84 -7.42
C ARG A 220 -5.33 -13.00 -6.24
N VAL A 221 -5.74 -11.72 -6.17
CA VAL A 221 -5.53 -10.87 -5.01
C VAL A 221 -6.17 -11.51 -3.77
N TRP A 222 -7.43 -11.93 -3.88
CA TRP A 222 -8.13 -12.60 -2.79
C TRP A 222 -7.40 -13.86 -2.32
N THR A 223 -7.15 -14.82 -3.22
CA THR A 223 -6.53 -16.11 -2.87
C THR A 223 -5.09 -15.99 -2.41
N GLY A 224 -4.35 -14.97 -2.87
CA GLY A 224 -2.95 -14.76 -2.51
C GLY A 224 -2.74 -13.99 -1.22
N ALA A 225 -3.58 -13.00 -0.94
CA ALA A 225 -3.39 -12.10 0.19
C ALA A 225 -4.33 -12.38 1.37
N TYR A 226 -5.63 -12.50 1.14
CA TYR A 226 -6.63 -12.43 2.21
C TYR A 226 -7.28 -13.75 2.57
N GLU A 227 -7.59 -14.62 1.62
CA GLU A 227 -8.21 -15.93 1.89
C GLU A 227 -7.39 -16.75 2.90
N PRO A 228 -6.04 -16.77 2.86
CA PRO A 228 -5.25 -17.46 3.88
C PRO A 228 -5.43 -16.88 5.28
N LEU A 229 -5.60 -15.56 5.41
CA LEU A 229 -5.82 -14.89 6.70
C LEU A 229 -7.20 -15.24 7.27
N VAL A 230 -8.23 -15.29 6.43
CA VAL A 230 -9.58 -15.74 6.84
C VAL A 230 -9.56 -17.22 7.23
N LYS A 231 -8.95 -18.10 6.43
CA LYS A 231 -8.85 -19.55 6.73
C LYS A 231 -8.11 -19.85 8.03
N LYS A 232 -7.14 -19.02 8.40
CA LYS A 232 -6.41 -19.13 9.68
C LYS A 232 -7.10 -18.45 10.85
N GLY A 233 -8.24 -17.77 10.64
CA GLY A 233 -8.99 -17.04 11.65
C GLY A 233 -8.35 -15.72 12.09
N PHE A 234 -7.42 -15.17 11.31
CA PHE A 234 -6.86 -13.85 11.55
C PHE A 234 -7.79 -12.72 11.09
N LEU A 235 -8.64 -12.98 10.11
CA LEU A 235 -9.74 -12.13 9.68
C LEU A 235 -11.05 -12.91 9.80
N THR A 236 -12.14 -12.23 10.14
CA THR A 236 -13.48 -12.81 10.02
C THR A 236 -13.89 -12.92 8.54
N PRO A 237 -14.89 -13.75 8.19
CA PRO A 237 -15.41 -13.79 6.82
C PRO A 237 -15.91 -12.42 6.35
N GLU A 238 -16.54 -11.64 7.22
CA GLU A 238 -17.08 -10.31 6.95
C GLU A 238 -15.94 -9.30 6.67
N GLU A 239 -14.89 -9.29 7.49
CA GLU A 239 -13.69 -8.49 7.25
C GLU A 239 -13.03 -8.88 5.92
N GLY A 240 -12.94 -10.19 5.64
CA GLY A 240 -12.44 -10.70 4.37
C GLY A 240 -13.22 -10.18 3.17
N GLU A 241 -14.56 -10.10 3.26
CA GLU A 241 -15.40 -9.54 2.19
C GLU A 241 -15.14 -8.05 1.97
N LEU A 242 -14.96 -7.26 3.04
CA LEU A 242 -14.59 -5.85 2.93
C LEU A 242 -13.27 -5.65 2.15
N PHE A 243 -12.26 -6.50 2.41
CA PHE A 243 -11.02 -6.48 1.62
C PHE A 243 -11.26 -6.88 0.16
N ARG A 244 -12.11 -7.88 -0.10
CA ARG A 244 -12.41 -8.35 -1.45
C ARG A 244 -13.10 -7.27 -2.28
N GLU A 245 -14.03 -6.53 -1.70
CA GLU A 245 -14.72 -5.42 -2.35
C GLU A 245 -13.77 -4.26 -2.64
N ALA A 246 -12.99 -3.81 -1.65
CA ALA A 246 -12.07 -2.68 -1.81
C ALA A 246 -10.95 -2.95 -2.82
N THR A 247 -10.47 -4.20 -2.91
CA THR A 247 -9.34 -4.57 -3.78
C THR A 247 -9.75 -5.31 -5.05
N GLY A 248 -11.05 -5.54 -5.28
CA GLY A 248 -11.55 -6.36 -6.40
C GLY A 248 -11.64 -5.66 -7.75
N ASN A 249 -11.60 -4.33 -7.80
CA ASN A 249 -11.75 -3.58 -9.05
C ASN A 249 -10.45 -3.63 -9.90
N PRO A 250 -10.47 -4.20 -11.14
CA PRO A 250 -9.28 -4.34 -11.97
C PRO A 250 -8.55 -3.03 -12.28
N LYS A 251 -9.27 -1.91 -12.40
CA LYS A 251 -8.67 -0.60 -12.64
C LYS A 251 -7.95 -0.07 -11.38
N ARG A 252 -8.52 -0.31 -10.20
CA ARG A 252 -7.87 0.04 -8.94
C ARG A 252 -6.65 -0.83 -8.67
N ILE A 253 -6.71 -2.12 -8.96
CA ILE A 253 -5.53 -3.00 -8.90
C ILE A 253 -4.43 -2.46 -9.83
N ASP A 254 -4.77 -2.08 -11.06
CA ASP A 254 -3.82 -1.53 -12.02
C ASP A 254 -3.21 -0.20 -11.56
N ALA A 255 -4.03 0.70 -11.05
CA ALA A 255 -3.59 1.97 -10.48
C ALA A 255 -2.68 1.76 -9.24
N HIS A 256 -3.04 0.82 -8.37
CA HIS A 256 -2.22 0.47 -7.21
C HIS A 256 -0.88 -0.16 -7.60
N ILE A 257 -0.82 -0.90 -8.72
CA ILE A 257 0.44 -1.42 -9.31
C ILE A 257 1.38 -0.27 -9.73
N ASN A 258 0.89 0.95 -9.94
CA ASN A 258 1.75 2.09 -10.26
C ASN A 258 2.76 2.42 -9.13
N TRP A 259 2.51 2.00 -7.89
CA TRP A 259 3.53 2.09 -6.82
C TRP A 259 4.81 1.35 -7.22
N TYR A 260 4.68 0.18 -7.87
CA TYR A 260 5.83 -0.58 -8.40
C TYR A 260 6.40 0.04 -9.67
N ARG A 261 5.53 0.52 -10.60
CA ARG A 261 5.99 1.09 -11.88
C ARG A 261 6.79 2.37 -11.67
N ALA A 262 6.35 3.21 -10.72
CA ALA A 262 6.96 4.50 -10.43
C ALA A 262 8.27 4.39 -9.64
N ASN A 263 8.42 3.35 -8.79
CA ASN A 263 9.45 3.35 -7.75
C ASN A 263 10.42 2.16 -7.80
N ILE A 264 10.16 1.16 -8.62
CA ILE A 264 11.07 0.02 -8.80
C ILE A 264 11.56 0.02 -10.26
N PRO A 265 12.84 0.31 -10.52
CA PRO A 265 13.41 0.24 -11.87
C PRO A 265 13.43 -1.20 -12.40
N SER A 266 13.74 -1.37 -13.68
CA SER A 266 13.98 -2.70 -14.24
C SER A 266 15.23 -3.30 -13.62
N PHE A 267 15.15 -4.57 -13.18
CA PHE A 267 16.17 -5.20 -12.33
C PHE A 267 17.59 -5.33 -12.94
N GLY A 268 17.80 -4.96 -14.18
CA GLY A 268 19.15 -4.91 -14.79
C GLY A 268 19.85 -3.56 -14.74
N ALA A 269 19.15 -2.50 -14.30
CA ALA A 269 19.58 -1.12 -14.46
C ALA A 269 19.19 -0.24 -13.26
N ILE A 270 19.51 -0.68 -12.02
CA ILE A 270 19.35 0.19 -10.84
C ILE A 270 20.50 1.21 -10.85
N GLU A 271 20.16 2.48 -11.03
CA GLU A 271 21.08 3.61 -11.09
C GLU A 271 20.93 4.52 -9.86
N ASP A 272 21.87 5.43 -9.63
CA ASP A 272 21.83 6.34 -8.49
C ASP A 272 20.57 7.25 -8.51
N ALA A 273 20.06 7.58 -9.69
CA ALA A 273 18.83 8.37 -9.86
C ALA A 273 17.55 7.65 -9.45
N ASP A 274 17.58 6.34 -9.26
CA ASP A 274 16.42 5.55 -8.84
C ASP A 274 16.16 5.62 -7.34
N PHE A 275 17.13 6.09 -6.56
CA PHE A 275 17.03 6.16 -5.10
C PHE A 275 16.32 7.45 -4.66
N TRP A 276 15.34 7.27 -3.78
CA TRP A 276 14.70 8.40 -3.09
C TRP A 276 14.38 8.04 -1.63
N PRO A 277 14.82 8.86 -0.66
CA PRO A 277 15.93 9.82 -0.81
C PRO A 277 17.23 9.14 -1.23
N ASP A 278 18.32 9.86 -1.33
CA ASP A 278 19.60 9.29 -1.80
C ASP A 278 19.97 7.97 -1.13
N GLN A 279 20.69 7.12 -1.82
CA GLN A 279 21.08 5.78 -1.37
C GLN A 279 21.68 5.74 0.06
N LYS A 280 22.42 6.78 0.45
CA LYS A 280 23.12 6.86 1.73
C LYS A 280 22.30 7.54 2.83
N THR A 281 21.10 8.00 2.53
CA THR A 281 20.25 8.68 3.53
C THR A 281 19.88 7.70 4.64
N ARG A 282 20.06 8.13 5.87
CA ARG A 282 19.81 7.33 7.06
C ARG A 282 18.44 7.69 7.69
N VAL A 283 17.87 6.76 8.42
CA VAL A 283 16.76 7.04 9.33
C VAL A 283 17.35 7.55 10.64
N THR A 284 17.13 8.82 10.94
CA THR A 284 17.72 9.51 12.12
C THR A 284 16.75 9.69 13.27
N VAL A 285 15.46 9.40 13.05
CA VAL A 285 14.41 9.45 14.07
C VAL A 285 14.31 8.12 14.81
N PRO A 286 13.73 8.08 16.03
CA PRO A 286 13.44 6.82 16.72
C PRO A 286 12.63 5.88 15.84
N ALA A 287 13.11 4.66 15.66
CA ALA A 287 12.57 3.74 14.69
C ALA A 287 12.48 2.29 15.22
N GLN A 288 11.52 1.55 14.69
CA GLN A 288 11.49 0.11 14.80
C GLN A 288 11.05 -0.53 13.48
N ILE A 289 11.53 -1.76 13.26
CA ILE A 289 11.02 -2.61 12.19
C ILE A 289 10.52 -3.91 12.79
N ILE A 290 9.29 -4.30 12.46
CA ILE A 290 8.64 -5.52 12.92
C ILE A 290 8.58 -6.49 11.76
N TRP A 291 9.10 -7.71 11.96
CA TRP A 291 9.30 -8.68 10.87
C TRP A 291 8.77 -10.05 11.22
N GLY A 292 7.95 -10.62 10.33
CA GLY A 292 7.56 -12.03 10.41
C GLY A 292 8.68 -12.93 9.87
N GLN A 293 9.08 -13.95 10.63
CA GLN A 293 10.15 -14.87 10.20
C GLN A 293 9.74 -15.77 9.03
N ASP A 294 8.43 -15.97 8.84
CA ASP A 294 7.86 -16.76 7.76
C ASP A 294 7.38 -15.89 6.59
N ASP A 295 7.86 -14.63 6.52
CA ASP A 295 7.57 -13.73 5.40
C ASP A 295 8.12 -14.32 4.09
N ARG A 296 7.22 -14.50 3.10
CA ARG A 296 7.56 -15.03 1.78
C ARG A 296 7.67 -13.97 0.69
N VAL A 297 7.40 -12.72 1.05
CA VAL A 297 7.49 -11.56 0.15
C VAL A 297 8.88 -10.94 0.25
N PHE A 298 9.35 -10.72 1.48
CA PHE A 298 10.65 -10.12 1.75
C PHE A 298 11.52 -11.01 2.63
N ALA A 299 12.79 -11.12 2.26
CA ALA A 299 13.80 -11.84 3.03
C ALA A 299 14.18 -11.06 4.31
N LYS A 300 14.52 -11.78 5.39
CA LYS A 300 14.88 -11.19 6.69
C LYS A 300 16.11 -10.27 6.64
N GLU A 301 16.98 -10.45 5.66
CA GLU A 301 18.18 -9.64 5.42
C GLU A 301 17.85 -8.16 5.22
N TYR A 302 16.63 -7.86 4.74
CA TYR A 302 16.15 -6.49 4.61
C TYR A 302 15.95 -5.80 5.97
N ALA A 303 15.51 -6.53 7.01
CA ALA A 303 15.35 -5.97 8.35
C ALA A 303 16.71 -5.57 8.96
N GLU A 304 17.72 -6.43 8.85
CA GLU A 304 19.07 -6.15 9.34
C GLU A 304 19.73 -4.99 8.58
N ALA A 305 19.57 -4.95 7.26
CA ALA A 305 20.10 -3.85 6.46
C ALA A 305 19.39 -2.52 6.77
N THR A 306 18.09 -2.54 7.07
CA THR A 306 17.34 -1.35 7.50
C THR A 306 17.88 -0.82 8.82
N LYS A 307 18.12 -1.70 9.79
CA LYS A 307 18.77 -1.34 11.07
C LYS A 307 20.15 -0.74 10.85
N ALA A 308 20.96 -1.33 9.98
CA ALA A 308 22.28 -0.82 9.66
C ALA A 308 22.27 0.56 9.02
N SER A 309 21.17 0.94 8.32
CA SER A 309 20.94 2.24 7.70
C SER A 309 20.23 3.26 8.60
N SER A 310 20.11 2.97 9.90
CA SER A 310 19.42 3.80 10.88
C SER A 310 20.33 4.14 12.05
N ASP A 311 20.04 5.23 12.75
CA ASP A 311 20.82 5.67 13.91
C ASP A 311 20.31 5.08 15.23
N ASP A 312 18.97 4.99 15.39
CA ASP A 312 18.30 4.43 16.56
C ASP A 312 17.15 3.54 16.11
N MET A 313 17.41 2.25 15.83
CA MET A 313 16.41 1.30 15.39
C MET A 313 16.42 -0.01 16.14
N GLN A 314 15.21 -0.44 16.52
CA GLN A 314 14.96 -1.77 17.08
C GLN A 314 14.38 -2.70 16.02
N ILE A 315 14.76 -3.98 16.08
CA ILE A 315 14.11 -5.05 15.29
C ILE A 315 13.27 -5.90 16.25
N LEU A 316 11.98 -6.05 15.93
CA LEU A 316 11.11 -7.04 16.56
C LEU A 316 10.84 -8.17 15.57
N SER A 317 11.50 -9.29 15.76
CA SER A 317 11.31 -10.49 14.93
C SER A 317 10.27 -11.41 15.56
N LEU A 318 9.26 -11.82 14.77
CA LEU A 318 8.13 -12.62 15.22
C LEU A 318 8.17 -14.02 14.58
N THR A 319 8.22 -15.06 15.40
CA THR A 319 8.14 -16.46 14.97
C THR A 319 6.72 -16.84 14.58
N ASP A 320 6.57 -17.75 13.62
CA ASP A 320 5.28 -18.23 13.11
C ASP A 320 4.37 -17.08 12.62
N VAL A 321 4.99 -16.07 11.99
CA VAL A 321 4.32 -14.88 11.43
C VAL A 321 4.80 -14.68 10.01
N GLY A 322 3.83 -14.47 9.11
CA GLY A 322 4.08 -14.19 7.71
C GLY A 322 4.21 -12.69 7.42
N HIS A 323 3.72 -12.31 6.25
CA HIS A 323 3.84 -10.95 5.72
C HIS A 323 2.94 -9.90 6.41
N TRP A 324 1.94 -10.34 7.19
CA TRP A 324 0.92 -9.46 7.78
C TRP A 324 1.02 -9.40 9.32
N PRO A 325 2.14 -8.97 9.93
CA PRO A 325 2.34 -9.05 11.38
C PRO A 325 1.28 -8.29 12.17
N HIS A 326 0.78 -7.16 11.67
CA HIS A 326 -0.27 -6.36 12.31
C HIS A 326 -1.65 -7.05 12.33
N VAL A 327 -1.89 -7.98 11.40
CA VAL A 327 -3.09 -8.81 11.36
C VAL A 327 -2.87 -10.12 12.14
N GLU A 328 -1.71 -10.77 11.96
CA GLU A 328 -1.40 -12.07 12.54
C GLU A 328 -1.04 -12.02 14.03
N ARG A 329 -0.52 -10.90 14.51
CA ARG A 329 -0.11 -10.66 15.92
C ARG A 329 -0.49 -9.26 16.39
N THR A 330 -1.76 -8.90 16.23
CA THR A 330 -2.33 -7.58 16.49
C THR A 330 -1.87 -6.97 17.82
N GLU A 331 -2.07 -7.68 18.94
CA GLU A 331 -1.74 -7.19 20.27
C GLU A 331 -0.23 -6.95 20.46
N THR A 332 0.61 -7.83 19.91
CA THR A 332 2.07 -7.70 20.01
C THR A 332 2.56 -6.49 19.22
N VAL A 333 2.05 -6.31 18.00
CA VAL A 333 2.38 -5.15 17.17
C VAL A 333 1.88 -3.86 17.80
N THR A 334 0.63 -3.81 18.28
CA THR A 334 0.07 -2.62 18.96
C THR A 334 0.90 -2.25 20.18
N ARG A 335 1.29 -3.22 21.00
CA ARG A 335 2.12 -3.02 22.18
C ARG A 335 3.51 -2.47 21.83
N ALA A 336 4.11 -2.96 20.73
CA ALA A 336 5.39 -2.46 20.26
C ALA A 336 5.29 -1.01 19.75
N ILE A 337 4.22 -0.65 19.06
CA ILE A 337 3.93 0.73 18.64
C ILE A 337 3.80 1.63 19.88
N LYS A 338 2.92 1.29 20.84
CA LYS A 338 2.76 2.07 22.09
C LYS A 338 4.08 2.23 22.85
N LYS A 339 4.89 1.19 22.91
CA LYS A 339 6.18 1.23 23.59
C LYS A 339 7.12 2.24 22.94
N LEU A 340 7.29 2.21 21.61
CA LEU A 340 8.16 3.16 20.91
C LEU A 340 7.71 4.60 21.12
N ILE A 341 6.40 4.87 21.08
CA ILE A 341 5.82 6.19 21.34
C ILE A 341 6.14 6.65 22.77
N SER A 342 5.89 5.78 23.78
CA SER A 342 6.08 6.13 25.20
C SER A 342 7.55 6.32 25.62
N GLU A 343 8.49 5.56 25.06
CA GLU A 343 9.93 5.69 25.34
C GLU A 343 10.49 7.06 24.92
N ARG A 344 9.81 7.74 24.01
CA ARG A 344 10.18 9.06 23.55
C ARG A 344 9.84 10.17 24.55
N HIS A 345 8.77 10.04 25.31
CA HIS A 345 8.39 11.01 26.35
C HIS A 345 9.34 11.01 27.54
N GLN A 346 10.28 10.03 27.61
CA GLN A 346 11.24 9.88 28.69
C GLN A 346 12.65 10.41 28.33
N LYS A 347 12.89 10.79 27.07
CA LYS A 347 14.14 11.39 26.58
C LYS A 347 13.97 12.89 26.32
#